data_77ba8ab36217d5b6af052231d3e0b8e3
#
_entry.id   77ba8ab36217d5b6af052231d3e0b8e3
#
_cell.length_a   1.000
_cell.length_b   1.000
_cell.length_c   1.000
_cell.angle_alpha   90.00
_cell.angle_beta   90.00
_cell.angle_gamma   90.00
#
_symmetry.space_group_name_H-M   'P 1'
#
loop_
_entity.id
_entity.type
_entity.pdbx_description
1 polymer ?
#
loop_
_entity_poly.entity_id
_entity_poly.type
_entity_poly.pdbx_seq_one_letter_code
_entity_poly.pdbx_strand_id
1 'polypeptide(L)'
;MAGYTPKREGYDLMKKSFLSLFGGQQGQPANRHRLLALLAPLTVLGLAVCICMSPAPADESVYMLIDSESIHTVTADSGLDYDSSALYAAPHSAGAADVQLILNKGQQVQVSSAEQGVSASAKRSSNGVQLLAASVDGQEDSSEEETTLTSRHETVANLLRRSHVKVSEGEMVVVDLSSGSPAITVCRQYTHLRNVPVETAFDEERIADPLMAKGTEKIITPGVPGLVTETYLDTYVMGKLEKTELVSTTADNSVTQVVEYGTLVDSVSQDDTLVSVNRNDDGSGYLTFASGDTMAFSSQVTCNASAYAIHGHTASGRPTAYGNIAVDPSVFPYGTRFYIYTDDGYMTSGMATASDCGTSIK
;
A
#
# COMPACT_ATOMS: atom_id res chain seq x y z
N MET A 1 52.52 -17.60 22.87
CA MET A 1 51.47 -16.92 23.68
C MET A 1 51.58 -15.43 23.43
N ALA A 2 50.70 -14.87 22.63
CA ALA A 2 50.47 -13.44 22.52
C ALA A 2 49.02 -13.27 22.06
N GLY A 3 48.18 -12.82 22.94
CA GLY A 3 46.76 -12.64 22.74
C GLY A 3 46.44 -11.43 21.86
N TYR A 4 45.57 -11.62 20.91
CA TYR A 4 45.04 -10.58 20.04
C TYR A 4 43.63 -10.19 20.53
N THR A 5 43.48 -8.98 21.03
CA THR A 5 42.19 -8.37 21.35
C THR A 5 41.72 -7.53 20.18
N PRO A 6 40.51 -7.73 19.65
CA PRO A 6 39.98 -6.84 18.61
C PRO A 6 39.40 -5.55 19.22
N LYS A 7 39.85 -4.41 18.72
CA LYS A 7 39.33 -3.08 19.00
C LYS A 7 37.90 -2.94 18.46
N ARG A 8 37.00 -2.49 19.31
CA ARG A 8 35.69 -1.96 18.96
C ARG A 8 35.86 -0.57 18.32
N GLU A 9 35.79 -0.50 17.02
CA GLU A 9 35.55 0.75 16.28
C GLU A 9 34.38 0.51 15.34
N GLY A 10 33.20 0.92 15.72
CA GLY A 10 32.02 0.71 14.87
C GLY A 10 30.76 1.46 15.30
N TYR A 11 30.77 2.19 16.40
CA TYR A 11 29.55 2.83 16.91
C TYR A 11 29.50 4.36 16.85
N ASP A 12 30.55 5.02 16.37
CA ASP A 12 30.62 6.50 16.36
C ASP A 12 30.31 7.18 15.02
N LEU A 13 30.12 6.41 13.95
CA LEU A 13 29.84 6.97 12.61
C LEU A 13 28.34 7.25 12.34
N MET A 14 27.44 6.73 13.15
CA MET A 14 25.99 6.97 12.97
C MET A 14 25.44 8.22 13.67
N LYS A 15 26.20 8.84 14.57
CA LYS A 15 25.77 10.05 15.28
C LYS A 15 26.14 11.37 14.60
N LYS A 16 27.03 11.35 13.60
CA LYS A 16 27.48 12.58 12.90
C LYS A 16 26.70 12.89 11.61
N SER A 17 25.90 11.96 11.08
CA SER A 17 25.08 12.20 9.87
C SER A 17 23.74 12.88 10.14
N PHE A 18 23.31 13.02 11.37
CA PHE A 18 21.98 13.57 11.68
C PHE A 18 21.95 15.07 12.04
N LEU A 19 23.12 15.72 12.13
CA LEU A 19 23.21 17.15 12.51
C LEU A 19 23.68 18.10 11.39
N SER A 20 23.88 17.65 10.17
CA SER A 20 24.30 18.50 9.03
C SER A 20 23.17 18.83 8.06
N LEU A 21 21.91 18.52 8.36
CA LEU A 21 20.76 18.76 7.48
C LEU A 21 19.99 20.06 7.76
N PHE A 22 20.47 20.91 8.69
CA PHE A 22 19.90 22.22 8.98
C PHE A 22 20.96 23.34 8.96
N GLY A 23 21.60 23.52 7.82
CA GLY A 23 22.48 24.67 7.57
C GLY A 23 22.27 25.18 6.16
N GLY A 24 21.65 26.37 6.03
CA GLY A 24 21.12 26.90 4.80
C GLY A 24 22.13 27.14 3.69
N GLN A 25 21.62 27.09 2.47
CA GLN A 25 22.02 27.95 1.36
C GLN A 25 20.84 28.26 0.45
N GLN A 26 20.73 29.53 0.12
CA GLN A 26 19.76 30.12 -0.80
C GLN A 26 20.00 29.65 -2.25
N GLY A 27 18.90 29.49 -3.00
CA GLY A 27 18.88 29.73 -4.44
C GLY A 27 18.61 28.54 -5.32
N GLN A 28 17.38 28.39 -5.71
CA GLN A 28 16.79 28.22 -7.04
C GLN A 28 15.48 27.43 -7.02
N PRO A 29 14.49 27.78 -7.83
CA PRO A 29 13.13 27.24 -7.71
C PRO A 29 12.99 25.92 -8.43
N ALA A 30 12.80 24.85 -7.68
CA ALA A 30 12.47 23.54 -8.22
C ALA A 30 11.04 23.13 -7.86
N ASN A 31 10.25 22.99 -8.90
CA ASN A 31 8.99 22.22 -9.04
C ASN A 31 8.06 22.10 -7.82
N ARG A 32 7.10 23.01 -7.76
CA ARG A 32 6.01 23.06 -6.78
C ARG A 32 4.98 21.92 -6.85
N HIS A 33 5.08 20.98 -7.78
CA HIS A 33 4.03 19.99 -8.01
C HIS A 33 4.22 18.63 -7.33
N ARG A 34 5.38 18.38 -6.71
CA ARG A 34 5.61 17.09 -6.00
C ARG A 34 5.46 17.14 -4.47
N LEU A 35 5.27 18.34 -3.89
CA LEU A 35 5.13 18.47 -2.42
C LEU A 35 3.68 18.47 -1.93
N LEU A 36 2.69 18.55 -2.84
CA LEU A 36 1.27 18.56 -2.46
C LEU A 36 0.65 17.18 -2.26
N ALA A 37 1.29 16.12 -2.76
CA ALA A 37 0.77 14.76 -2.62
C ALA A 37 1.12 14.08 -1.27
N LEU A 38 2.09 14.62 -0.52
CA LEU A 38 2.51 14.05 0.78
C LEU A 38 1.93 14.76 2.01
N LEU A 39 1.18 15.87 1.82
CA LEU A 39 0.57 16.62 2.92
C LEU A 39 -0.94 16.39 3.07
N ALA A 40 -1.57 15.67 2.15
CA ALA A 40 -2.99 15.39 2.20
C ALA A 40 -3.46 14.50 3.38
N PRO A 41 -2.71 13.51 3.85
CA PRO A 41 -3.14 12.70 5.00
C PRO A 41 -2.93 13.37 6.36
N LEU A 42 -2.07 14.41 6.47
CA LEU A 42 -1.82 15.07 7.76
C LEU A 42 -2.78 16.22 8.09
N THR A 43 -3.48 16.77 7.12
CA THR A 43 -4.42 17.86 7.36
C THR A 43 -5.79 17.41 7.85
N VAL A 44 -6.17 16.14 7.61
CA VAL A 44 -7.42 15.57 8.15
C VAL A 44 -7.28 15.22 9.64
N LEU A 45 -6.08 14.92 10.11
CA LEU A 45 -5.83 14.63 11.53
C LEU A 45 -5.63 15.90 12.40
N GLY A 46 -5.38 17.04 11.78
CA GLY A 46 -5.07 18.29 12.50
C GLY A 46 -6.27 19.20 12.77
N LEU A 47 -7.43 18.95 12.13
CA LEU A 47 -8.62 19.80 12.28
C LEU A 47 -9.60 19.32 13.37
N ALA A 48 -9.34 18.19 14.01
CA ALA A 48 -10.20 17.63 15.05
C ALA A 48 -9.94 18.13 16.47
N VAL A 49 -9.01 19.07 16.69
CA VAL A 49 -8.54 19.42 18.06
C VAL A 49 -8.77 20.87 18.48
N CYS A 50 -9.62 21.63 17.80
CA CYS A 50 -9.96 22.96 18.29
C CYS A 50 -11.43 23.32 18.05
N ILE A 51 -12.35 22.57 18.69
CA ILE A 51 -13.69 23.11 18.97
C ILE A 51 -13.73 23.46 20.46
N CYS A 52 -13.73 24.74 20.74
CA CYS A 52 -13.88 25.31 22.06
C CYS A 52 -15.10 24.72 22.76
N MET A 53 -14.88 24.14 23.95
CA MET A 53 -15.92 23.71 24.87
C MET A 53 -16.71 24.94 25.36
N SER A 54 -17.80 25.27 24.68
CA SER A 54 -18.88 26.00 25.34
C SER A 54 -19.77 24.94 26.00
N PRO A 55 -20.10 25.04 27.28
CA PRO A 55 -21.06 24.14 27.91
C PRO A 55 -22.42 24.35 27.21
N ALA A 56 -22.96 23.27 26.62
CA ALA A 56 -24.31 23.29 26.08
C ALA A 56 -25.29 23.56 27.25
N PRO A 57 -26.34 24.40 27.04
CA PRO A 57 -27.35 24.54 28.07
C PRO A 57 -28.03 23.19 28.32
N ALA A 58 -28.35 22.90 29.57
CA ALA A 58 -28.72 21.59 30.11
C ALA A 58 -30.09 21.05 29.65
N ASP A 59 -30.73 21.61 28.62
CA ASP A 59 -32.12 21.31 28.25
C ASP A 59 -32.31 21.01 26.76
N GLU A 60 -31.27 20.87 25.94
CA GLU A 60 -31.39 20.60 24.50
C GLU A 60 -30.92 19.18 24.16
N SER A 61 -31.88 18.33 23.79
CA SER A 61 -31.59 17.00 23.26
C SER A 61 -30.75 17.12 21.98
N VAL A 62 -29.63 16.40 21.96
CA VAL A 62 -28.77 16.32 20.76
C VAL A 62 -29.36 15.31 19.79
N TYR A 63 -29.54 15.72 18.56
CA TYR A 63 -29.97 14.84 17.47
C TYR A 63 -28.80 14.52 16.56
N MET A 64 -28.71 13.26 16.14
CA MET A 64 -27.82 12.80 15.07
C MET A 64 -28.65 12.28 13.92
N LEU A 65 -28.32 12.70 12.70
CA LEU A 65 -28.91 12.19 11.48
C LEU A 65 -27.83 11.42 10.72
N ILE A 66 -28.13 10.16 10.41
CA ILE A 66 -27.24 9.27 9.69
C ILE A 66 -27.94 8.84 8.40
N ASP A 67 -27.32 9.07 7.27
CA ASP A 67 -27.76 8.52 6.00
C ASP A 67 -26.69 7.54 5.43
N SER A 68 -26.83 7.11 4.18
CA SER A 68 -25.89 6.18 3.55
C SER A 68 -24.50 6.77 3.32
N GLU A 69 -24.36 8.08 3.30
CA GLU A 69 -23.14 8.78 2.88
C GLU A 69 -22.57 9.69 3.98
N SER A 70 -23.39 10.15 4.93
CA SER A 70 -23.00 11.20 5.88
C SER A 70 -23.63 11.04 7.27
N ILE A 71 -22.98 11.66 8.23
CA ILE A 71 -23.43 11.76 9.63
C ILE A 71 -23.46 13.24 10.01
N HIS A 72 -24.61 13.70 10.43
CA HIS A 72 -24.85 15.07 10.84
C HIS A 72 -25.23 15.15 12.32
N THR A 73 -24.55 15.98 13.08
CA THR A 73 -25.00 16.35 14.42
C THR A 73 -25.89 17.59 14.28
N VAL A 74 -27.15 17.46 14.68
CA VAL A 74 -28.15 18.52 14.59
C VAL A 74 -28.28 19.18 15.96
N THR A 75 -27.83 20.41 16.03
CA THR A 75 -27.95 21.29 17.20
C THR A 75 -28.80 22.49 16.82
N ALA A 76 -29.23 23.29 17.80
CA ALA A 76 -30.01 24.50 17.56
C ALA A 76 -29.39 25.41 16.46
N ASP A 77 -28.09 25.50 16.42
CA ASP A 77 -27.33 26.37 15.49
C ASP A 77 -26.74 25.65 14.29
N SER A 78 -27.10 24.38 14.03
CA SER A 78 -26.45 23.57 12.99
C SER A 78 -26.69 24.06 11.55
N GLY A 79 -27.80 24.81 11.33
CA GLY A 79 -28.17 25.29 9.99
C GLY A 79 -28.34 24.18 8.97
N LEU A 80 -28.64 22.95 9.39
CA LEU A 80 -28.70 21.77 8.54
C LEU A 80 -29.76 21.95 7.46
N ASP A 81 -29.34 21.86 6.20
CA ASP A 81 -30.24 21.76 5.03
C ASP A 81 -30.19 20.29 4.56
N TYR A 82 -31.27 19.57 4.82
CA TYR A 82 -31.38 18.14 4.51
C TYR A 82 -32.78 17.83 4.02
N ASP A 83 -32.90 17.11 2.93
CA ASP A 83 -34.16 16.66 2.36
C ASP A 83 -34.01 15.26 1.76
N SER A 84 -34.86 14.35 2.17
CA SER A 84 -34.95 12.99 1.65
C SER A 84 -36.39 12.53 1.53
N SER A 85 -36.62 11.37 0.92
CA SER A 85 -37.96 10.77 0.83
C SER A 85 -38.57 10.43 2.19
N ALA A 86 -37.75 10.25 3.21
CA ALA A 86 -38.19 9.84 4.55
C ALA A 86 -38.30 11.01 5.53
N LEU A 87 -37.42 11.99 5.44
CA LEU A 87 -37.27 13.05 6.43
C LEU A 87 -36.63 14.29 5.80
N TYR A 88 -37.00 15.47 6.29
CA TYR A 88 -36.32 16.72 5.97
C TYR A 88 -36.05 17.56 7.22
N ALA A 89 -35.09 18.45 7.11
CA ALA A 89 -34.78 19.42 8.15
C ALA A 89 -35.51 20.75 7.89
N ALA A 90 -36.07 21.34 8.91
CA ALA A 90 -36.72 22.65 8.82
C ALA A 90 -36.42 23.49 10.06
N PRO A 91 -36.35 24.83 9.96
CA PRO A 91 -36.25 25.69 11.12
C PRO A 91 -37.50 25.54 12.02
N HIS A 92 -37.30 25.61 13.34
CA HIS A 92 -38.38 25.46 14.32
C HIS A 92 -39.45 26.51 14.16
N SER A 93 -39.08 27.73 13.83
CA SER A 93 -40.00 28.83 13.49
C SER A 93 -39.33 29.78 12.51
N ALA A 94 -40.12 30.58 11.78
CA ALA A 94 -39.56 31.56 10.86
C ALA A 94 -38.64 32.56 11.60
N GLY A 95 -37.33 32.44 11.31
CA GLY A 95 -36.28 33.25 11.94
C GLY A 95 -35.61 32.64 13.16
N ALA A 96 -35.94 31.41 13.55
CA ALA A 96 -35.22 30.68 14.59
C ALA A 96 -33.95 29.98 14.00
N ALA A 97 -32.91 29.89 14.78
CA ALA A 97 -31.68 29.22 14.41
C ALA A 97 -31.77 27.70 14.57
N ASP A 98 -32.71 27.22 15.39
CA ASP A 98 -32.91 25.81 15.71
C ASP A 98 -33.61 25.05 14.57
N VAL A 99 -33.08 23.86 14.27
CA VAL A 99 -33.54 22.98 13.21
C VAL A 99 -34.30 21.80 13.80
N GLN A 100 -35.48 21.50 13.22
CA GLN A 100 -36.25 20.31 13.54
C GLN A 100 -36.17 19.28 12.42
N LEU A 101 -36.09 18.00 12.79
CA LEU A 101 -36.22 16.88 11.87
C LEU A 101 -37.68 16.46 11.74
N ILE A 102 -38.22 16.53 10.52
CA ILE A 102 -39.62 16.26 10.21
C ILE A 102 -39.72 15.01 9.34
N LEU A 103 -40.39 14.01 9.85
CA LEU A 103 -40.67 12.75 9.16
C LEU A 103 -41.81 12.94 8.13
N ASN A 104 -41.59 12.43 6.93
CA ASN A 104 -42.63 12.39 5.91
C ASN A 104 -43.72 11.39 6.28
N LYS A 105 -44.95 11.64 5.80
CA LYS A 105 -46.10 10.79 6.10
C LYS A 105 -45.98 9.39 5.51
N GLY A 106 -46.33 8.38 6.30
CA GLY A 106 -46.45 6.99 5.82
C GLY A 106 -45.19 6.16 5.92
N GLN A 107 -44.12 6.71 6.49
CA GLN A 107 -42.88 5.94 6.75
C GLN A 107 -43.12 4.96 7.90
N GLN A 108 -42.63 3.73 7.75
CA GLN A 108 -42.52 2.81 8.87
C GLN A 108 -41.24 3.16 9.64
N VAL A 109 -41.39 3.57 10.89
CA VAL A 109 -40.29 4.04 11.73
C VAL A 109 -40.13 3.08 12.90
N GLN A 110 -38.93 2.52 13.03
CA GLN A 110 -38.53 1.77 14.22
C GLN A 110 -38.07 2.75 15.29
N VAL A 111 -38.62 2.63 16.50
CA VAL A 111 -38.23 3.47 17.65
C VAL A 111 -37.74 2.53 18.75
N SER A 112 -36.56 2.78 19.23
CA SER A 112 -35.94 2.02 20.31
C SER A 112 -35.27 2.95 21.33
N SER A 113 -35.14 2.44 22.57
CA SER A 113 -34.37 3.08 23.63
C SER A 113 -33.38 2.04 24.16
N ALA A 114 -32.09 2.38 24.16
CA ALA A 114 -31.03 1.50 24.59
C ALA A 114 -29.91 2.31 25.26
N GLU A 115 -29.13 1.71 26.13
CA GLU A 115 -27.96 2.38 26.67
C GLU A 115 -26.87 2.59 25.58
N GLN A 116 -26.75 1.61 24.69
CA GLN A 116 -25.87 1.65 23.52
C GLN A 116 -26.67 1.39 22.25
N GLY A 117 -26.74 2.36 21.38
CA GLY A 117 -27.35 2.23 20.05
C GLY A 117 -26.35 1.69 19.04
N VAL A 118 -26.85 0.93 18.07
CA VAL A 118 -26.05 0.32 17.01
C VAL A 118 -26.73 0.52 15.67
N SER A 119 -25.97 0.99 14.67
CA SER A 119 -26.52 1.21 13.33
C SER A 119 -27.02 -0.07 12.68
N ALA A 120 -27.99 0.06 11.78
CA ALA A 120 -28.52 -1.07 11.00
C ALA A 120 -27.43 -1.74 10.14
N SER A 121 -26.43 -0.99 9.69
CA SER A 121 -25.27 -1.50 8.97
C SER A 121 -24.39 -2.38 9.87
N ALA A 122 -24.15 -1.98 11.11
CA ALA A 122 -23.41 -2.75 12.09
C ALA A 122 -24.16 -4.01 12.52
N LYS A 123 -25.47 -3.95 12.71
CA LYS A 123 -26.31 -5.13 13.00
C LYS A 123 -26.26 -6.18 11.88
N ARG A 124 -26.22 -5.78 10.62
CA ARG A 124 -26.11 -6.71 9.46
C ARG A 124 -24.72 -7.35 9.31
N SER A 125 -23.66 -6.67 9.69
CA SER A 125 -22.30 -7.20 9.64
C SER A 125 -22.03 -8.25 10.71
N SER A 126 -22.84 -8.31 11.76
CA SER A 126 -22.67 -9.24 12.88
C SER A 126 -22.87 -10.73 12.54
N ASN A 127 -23.41 -11.06 11.35
CA ASN A 127 -23.48 -12.44 10.87
C ASN A 127 -22.13 -13.05 10.48
N GLY A 128 -21.02 -12.30 10.54
CA GLY A 128 -19.67 -12.77 10.27
C GLY A 128 -18.61 -12.35 11.27
N VAL A 129 -18.89 -11.38 12.12
CA VAL A 129 -17.91 -10.83 13.07
C VAL A 129 -18.61 -10.61 14.41
N GLN A 130 -18.29 -11.40 15.41
CA GLN A 130 -18.67 -11.21 16.81
C GLN A 130 -17.98 -9.96 17.40
N LEU A 131 -18.20 -8.78 16.84
CA LEU A 131 -17.50 -7.57 17.23
C LEU A 131 -18.16 -6.82 18.38
N LEU A 132 -19.41 -7.09 18.67
CA LEU A 132 -20.17 -6.36 19.68
C LEU A 132 -20.44 -7.16 20.98
N ALA A 133 -20.15 -8.44 21.00
CA ALA A 133 -20.38 -9.27 22.19
C ALA A 133 -19.16 -9.40 23.13
N ALA A 134 -18.02 -8.81 22.79
CA ALA A 134 -16.77 -9.06 23.51
C ALA A 134 -16.34 -7.99 24.52
N SER A 135 -17.16 -6.98 24.79
CA SER A 135 -16.70 -5.91 25.69
C SER A 135 -17.65 -5.54 26.83
N VAL A 136 -18.64 -6.34 27.13
CA VAL A 136 -19.35 -6.14 28.41
C VAL A 136 -19.52 -7.49 29.08
N ASP A 137 -18.80 -7.67 30.17
CA ASP A 137 -18.97 -8.71 31.17
C ASP A 137 -20.45 -8.90 31.52
N GLY A 138 -21.01 -10.06 31.13
CA GLY A 138 -22.08 -10.77 31.81
C GLY A 138 -23.28 -9.95 32.34
N GLN A 139 -23.91 -9.09 31.53
CA GLN A 139 -25.23 -8.59 31.89
C GLN A 139 -26.16 -8.58 30.68
N GLU A 140 -26.73 -9.76 30.40
CA GLU A 140 -27.98 -9.93 29.65
C GLU A 140 -29.13 -9.41 30.54
N ASP A 141 -29.44 -8.13 30.44
CA ASP A 141 -30.75 -7.56 30.78
C ASP A 141 -30.83 -6.07 30.41
N SER A 142 -30.79 -5.74 29.14
CA SER A 142 -31.37 -4.50 28.66
C SER A 142 -32.52 -4.87 27.75
N SER A 143 -33.76 -4.79 28.27
CA SER A 143 -34.96 -4.87 27.48
C SER A 143 -34.98 -3.71 26.49
N GLU A 144 -34.47 -3.93 25.27
CA GLU A 144 -34.65 -3.02 24.16
C GLU A 144 -36.18 -2.97 23.87
N GLU A 145 -36.82 -1.93 24.29
CA GLU A 145 -38.24 -1.69 23.95
C GLU A 145 -38.27 -1.14 22.51
N GLU A 146 -38.46 -2.03 21.54
CA GLU A 146 -38.55 -1.68 20.14
C GLU A 146 -40.02 -1.59 19.71
N THR A 147 -40.41 -0.43 19.19
CA THR A 147 -41.77 -0.18 18.71
C THR A 147 -41.75 0.34 17.27
N THR A 148 -42.54 -0.27 16.38
CA THR A 148 -42.71 0.21 15.00
C THR A 148 -43.94 1.06 14.88
N LEU A 149 -43.79 2.27 14.38
CA LEU A 149 -44.87 3.22 14.18
C LEU A 149 -44.90 3.76 12.74
N THR A 150 -46.11 4.08 12.28
CA THR A 150 -46.26 4.80 11.00
C THR A 150 -46.20 6.30 11.26
N SER A 151 -45.33 7.02 10.55
CA SER A 151 -45.19 8.48 10.65
C SER A 151 -46.45 9.22 10.11
N ARG A 152 -46.79 10.37 10.69
CA ARG A 152 -47.96 11.16 10.35
C ARG A 152 -47.63 12.56 9.78
N HIS A 153 -46.42 12.75 9.23
CA HIS A 153 -45.88 14.07 8.94
C HIS A 153 -45.68 14.87 10.23
N GLU A 154 -44.77 14.42 11.02
CA GLU A 154 -44.53 14.90 12.37
C GLU A 154 -43.04 15.05 12.66
N THR A 155 -42.70 15.88 13.64
CA THR A 155 -41.30 15.97 14.09
C THR A 155 -40.89 14.69 14.81
N VAL A 156 -39.57 14.38 14.78
CA VAL A 156 -39.01 13.26 15.53
C VAL A 156 -39.37 13.34 17.02
N ALA A 157 -39.36 14.53 17.61
CA ALA A 157 -39.76 14.74 19.00
C ALA A 157 -41.26 14.36 19.25
N ASN A 158 -42.19 14.63 18.29
CA ASN A 158 -43.57 14.24 18.40
C ASN A 158 -43.76 12.72 18.25
N LEU A 159 -43.00 12.10 17.37
CA LEU A 159 -43.01 10.64 17.24
C LEU A 159 -42.51 9.96 18.53
N LEU A 160 -41.41 10.42 19.12
CA LEU A 160 -40.92 9.92 20.42
C LEU A 160 -41.94 10.05 21.54
N ARG A 161 -42.63 11.20 21.59
CA ARG A 161 -43.71 11.39 22.58
C ARG A 161 -44.89 10.42 22.34
N ARG A 162 -45.22 10.12 21.09
CA ARG A 162 -46.26 9.17 20.71
C ARG A 162 -45.86 7.70 20.95
N SER A 163 -44.58 7.38 20.86
CA SER A 163 -44.06 6.07 21.22
C SER A 163 -43.81 5.88 22.72
N HIS A 164 -44.09 6.90 23.53
CA HIS A 164 -43.82 6.94 24.97
C HIS A 164 -42.34 6.85 25.36
N VAL A 165 -41.42 7.00 24.40
CA VAL A 165 -40.00 7.03 24.65
C VAL A 165 -39.62 8.43 25.13
N LYS A 166 -38.94 8.50 26.28
CA LYS A 166 -38.41 9.74 26.87
C LYS A 166 -36.94 9.85 26.61
N VAL A 167 -36.46 11.04 26.35
CA VAL A 167 -35.03 11.34 26.27
C VAL A 167 -34.62 11.86 27.63
N SER A 168 -33.67 11.18 28.28
CA SER A 168 -33.10 11.52 29.59
C SER A 168 -31.87 12.40 29.45
N GLU A 169 -31.42 13.00 30.53
CA GLU A 169 -30.16 13.76 30.55
C GLU A 169 -28.98 12.86 30.16
N GLY A 170 -28.15 13.34 29.23
CA GLY A 170 -27.02 12.60 28.72
C GLY A 170 -27.36 11.59 27.62
N GLU A 171 -28.61 11.54 27.15
CA GLU A 171 -29.02 10.76 25.99
C GLU A 171 -29.12 11.63 24.75
N MET A 172 -28.89 11.03 23.59
CA MET A 172 -29.05 11.63 22.28
C MET A 172 -30.08 10.85 21.46
N VAL A 173 -30.65 11.50 20.48
CA VAL A 173 -31.61 10.91 19.55
C VAL A 173 -30.90 10.68 18.22
N VAL A 174 -30.75 9.44 17.82
CA VAL A 174 -30.15 9.07 16.54
C VAL A 174 -31.24 8.69 15.56
N VAL A 175 -31.24 9.33 14.41
CA VAL A 175 -32.12 9.03 13.27
C VAL A 175 -31.29 8.40 12.18
N ASP A 176 -31.42 7.09 12.00
CA ASP A 176 -30.66 6.31 11.02
C ASP A 176 -31.55 6.01 9.79
N LEU A 177 -31.18 6.57 8.65
CA LEU A 177 -31.82 6.38 7.35
C LEU A 177 -31.07 5.39 6.45
N SER A 178 -29.95 4.85 6.87
CA SER A 178 -29.06 4.01 6.05
C SER A 178 -29.69 2.68 5.62
N SER A 179 -30.75 2.24 6.28
CA SER A 179 -31.41 0.95 6.02
C SER A 179 -32.61 1.01 5.06
N GLY A 180 -32.95 2.19 4.55
CA GLY A 180 -34.12 2.41 3.70
C GLY A 180 -35.44 2.57 4.45
N SER A 181 -35.52 2.25 5.74
CA SER A 181 -36.59 2.59 6.67
C SER A 181 -35.98 3.36 7.83
N PRO A 182 -36.60 4.51 8.23
CA PRO A 182 -36.08 5.29 9.33
C PRO A 182 -36.06 4.50 10.65
N ALA A 183 -34.93 4.49 11.33
CA ALA A 183 -34.77 3.97 12.67
C ALA A 183 -34.41 5.10 13.62
N ILE A 184 -35.13 5.24 14.71
CA ILE A 184 -34.87 6.25 15.74
C ILE A 184 -34.47 5.55 17.01
N THR A 185 -33.25 5.81 17.47
CA THR A 185 -32.70 5.23 18.69
C THR A 185 -32.37 6.33 19.69
N VAL A 186 -32.90 6.21 20.91
CA VAL A 186 -32.54 7.07 22.02
C VAL A 186 -31.45 6.32 22.84
N CYS A 187 -30.27 6.89 22.93
CA CYS A 187 -29.12 6.22 23.56
C CYS A 187 -28.10 7.23 24.10
N ARG A 188 -27.21 6.75 24.98
CA ARG A 188 -26.09 7.53 25.47
C ARG A 188 -24.89 7.47 24.54
N GLN A 189 -24.69 6.31 23.93
CA GLN A 189 -23.63 6.02 23.01
C GLN A 189 -24.18 5.37 21.76
N TYR A 190 -23.66 5.70 20.61
CA TYR A 190 -24.06 5.13 19.32
C TYR A 190 -22.85 4.69 18.52
N THR A 191 -22.91 3.50 17.95
CA THR A 191 -21.86 2.95 17.12
C THR A 191 -22.31 2.80 15.67
N HIS A 192 -21.44 3.20 14.75
CA HIS A 192 -21.71 3.16 13.31
C HIS A 192 -20.52 2.54 12.56
N LEU A 193 -20.80 1.69 11.57
CA LEU A 193 -19.78 1.16 10.67
C LEU A 193 -19.64 2.04 9.43
N ARG A 194 -18.42 2.49 9.19
CA ARG A 194 -18.07 3.29 8.04
C ARG A 194 -17.03 2.55 7.18
N ASN A 195 -17.34 2.39 5.90
CA ASN A 195 -16.46 1.77 4.92
C ASN A 195 -15.71 2.86 4.15
N VAL A 196 -14.39 2.72 4.10
CA VAL A 196 -13.50 3.64 3.40
C VAL A 196 -12.72 2.86 2.33
N PRO A 197 -12.94 3.15 1.03
CA PRO A 197 -12.12 2.58 -0.01
C PRO A 197 -10.73 3.24 -0.01
N VAL A 198 -9.68 2.43 -0.03
CA VAL A 198 -8.27 2.87 -0.07
C VAL A 198 -7.59 2.21 -1.26
N GLU A 199 -7.00 3.02 -2.12
CA GLU A 199 -6.18 2.52 -3.22
C GLU A 199 -4.84 2.03 -2.70
N THR A 200 -4.41 0.85 -3.15
CA THR A 200 -3.11 0.26 -2.87
C THR A 200 -2.25 0.29 -4.14
N ALA A 201 -0.97 0.61 -3.97
CA ALA A 201 -0.03 0.50 -5.08
C ALA A 201 0.25 -0.98 -5.38
N PHE A 202 0.55 -1.28 -6.64
CA PHE A 202 1.04 -2.61 -7.01
C PHE A 202 2.54 -2.73 -6.68
N ASP A 203 2.98 -3.96 -6.41
CA ASP A 203 4.38 -4.32 -6.27
C ASP A 203 5.04 -4.53 -7.65
N GLU A 204 6.38 -4.40 -7.72
CA GLU A 204 7.16 -4.71 -8.90
C GLU A 204 8.08 -5.90 -8.64
N GLU A 205 7.95 -6.95 -9.45
CA GLU A 205 8.87 -8.08 -9.51
C GLU A 205 9.75 -7.97 -10.74
N ARG A 206 11.06 -8.15 -10.58
CA ARG A 206 12.05 -8.04 -11.65
C ARG A 206 12.68 -9.41 -11.91
N ILE A 207 12.60 -9.88 -13.15
CA ILE A 207 13.09 -11.18 -13.59
C ILE A 207 14.21 -10.94 -14.61
N ALA A 208 15.37 -11.55 -14.37
CA ALA A 208 16.49 -11.45 -15.28
C ALA A 208 16.30 -12.38 -16.51
N ASP A 209 16.43 -11.80 -17.71
CA ASP A 209 16.53 -12.57 -18.96
C ASP A 209 17.99 -12.62 -19.41
N PRO A 210 18.61 -13.82 -19.38
CA PRO A 210 20.03 -14.01 -19.76
C PRO A 210 20.31 -13.81 -21.24
N LEU A 211 19.31 -13.76 -22.09
CA LEU A 211 19.43 -13.60 -23.54
C LEU A 211 18.95 -12.23 -24.04
N MET A 212 18.39 -11.42 -23.18
CA MET A 212 18.02 -10.05 -23.50
C MET A 212 19.21 -9.11 -23.24
N ALA A 213 19.43 -8.15 -24.14
CA ALA A 213 20.54 -7.20 -24.04
C ALA A 213 20.47 -6.38 -22.73
N LYS A 214 21.59 -6.25 -22.03
CA LYS A 214 21.71 -5.45 -20.80
C LYS A 214 21.27 -4.02 -21.04
N GLY A 215 20.44 -3.50 -20.11
CA GLY A 215 19.87 -2.16 -20.20
C GLY A 215 18.54 -2.09 -20.99
N THR A 216 18.04 -3.24 -21.46
CA THR A 216 16.68 -3.33 -22.00
C THR A 216 15.74 -3.89 -20.94
N GLU A 217 14.50 -3.47 -20.99
CA GLU A 217 13.44 -3.92 -20.08
C GLU A 217 12.16 -4.18 -20.87
N LYS A 218 11.38 -5.13 -20.40
CA LYS A 218 10.08 -5.48 -20.99
C LYS A 218 9.09 -5.77 -19.88
N ILE A 219 7.95 -5.11 -19.91
CA ILE A 219 6.85 -5.43 -19.02
C ILE A 219 6.16 -6.70 -19.52
N ILE A 220 6.21 -7.76 -18.73
CA ILE A 220 5.54 -9.04 -19.01
C ILE A 220 4.11 -8.99 -18.51
N THR A 221 3.92 -8.51 -17.28
CA THR A 221 2.60 -8.30 -16.67
C THR A 221 2.52 -6.85 -16.24
N PRO A 222 1.60 -6.05 -16.78
CA PRO A 222 1.39 -4.71 -16.29
C PRO A 222 0.83 -4.72 -14.87
N GLY A 223 1.36 -3.86 -14.01
CA GLY A 223 0.84 -3.65 -12.66
C GLY A 223 -0.54 -3.00 -12.69
N VAL A 224 -1.40 -3.40 -11.77
CA VAL A 224 -2.71 -2.78 -11.58
C VAL A 224 -2.85 -2.39 -10.12
N PRO A 225 -3.09 -1.10 -9.83
CA PRO A 225 -3.41 -0.68 -8.47
C PRO A 225 -4.59 -1.45 -7.91
N GLY A 226 -4.53 -1.79 -6.65
CA GLY A 226 -5.59 -2.48 -5.93
C GLY A 226 -6.54 -1.52 -5.24
N LEU A 227 -7.62 -2.07 -4.73
CA LEU A 227 -8.57 -1.38 -3.87
C LEU A 227 -8.86 -2.26 -2.66
N VAL A 228 -8.55 -1.77 -1.48
CA VAL A 228 -8.98 -2.37 -0.21
C VAL A 228 -10.10 -1.53 0.39
N THR A 229 -11.01 -2.17 1.08
CA THR A 229 -12.02 -1.47 1.88
C THR A 229 -11.68 -1.65 3.35
N GLU A 230 -11.38 -0.55 4.01
CA GLU A 230 -11.21 -0.48 5.45
C GLU A 230 -12.56 -0.19 6.09
N THR A 231 -12.95 -1.03 7.06
CA THR A 231 -14.17 -0.85 7.83
C THR A 231 -13.82 -0.34 9.22
N TYR A 232 -14.34 0.82 9.55
CA TYR A 232 -14.15 1.48 10.83
C TYR A 232 -15.43 1.41 11.67
N LEU A 233 -15.27 1.22 12.97
CA LEU A 233 -16.31 1.38 13.97
C LEU A 233 -16.13 2.75 14.63
N ASP A 234 -17.03 3.66 14.31
CA ASP A 234 -17.05 5.00 14.86
C ASP A 234 -18.04 5.03 16.04
N THR A 235 -17.60 5.52 17.20
CA THR A 235 -18.39 5.63 18.43
C THR A 235 -18.68 7.08 18.72
N TYR A 236 -19.96 7.41 18.88
CA TYR A 236 -20.47 8.75 19.15
C TYR A 236 -21.08 8.83 20.54
N VAL A 237 -20.80 9.94 21.24
CA VAL A 237 -21.39 10.30 22.51
C VAL A 237 -21.87 11.75 22.43
N MET A 238 -23.15 12.00 22.73
CA MET A 238 -23.74 13.34 22.63
C MET A 238 -23.46 14.02 21.26
N GLY A 239 -23.59 13.24 20.19
CA GLY A 239 -23.36 13.72 18.83
C GLY A 239 -21.91 13.99 18.43
N LYS A 240 -20.95 13.71 19.28
CA LYS A 240 -19.52 13.89 18.99
C LYS A 240 -18.86 12.55 18.77
N LEU A 241 -18.02 12.47 17.74
CA LEU A 241 -17.16 11.31 17.52
C LEU A 241 -16.14 11.23 18.64
N GLU A 242 -16.19 10.18 19.45
CA GLU A 242 -15.31 9.97 20.58
C GLU A 242 -14.20 8.97 20.24
N LYS A 243 -14.52 7.93 19.45
CA LYS A 243 -13.59 6.84 19.13
C LYS A 243 -13.81 6.35 17.71
N THR A 244 -12.72 6.02 17.03
CA THR A 244 -12.70 5.31 15.74
C THR A 244 -11.77 4.11 15.85
N GLU A 245 -12.24 2.94 15.49
CA GLU A 245 -11.48 1.69 15.50
C GLU A 245 -11.53 1.03 14.13
N LEU A 246 -10.39 0.62 13.59
CA LEU A 246 -10.31 -0.21 12.40
C LEU A 246 -10.71 -1.64 12.79
N VAL A 247 -11.79 -2.15 12.21
CA VAL A 247 -12.37 -3.45 12.55
C VAL A 247 -11.98 -4.52 11.56
N SER A 248 -11.92 -4.15 10.28
CA SER A 248 -11.55 -5.08 9.22
C SER A 248 -11.00 -4.35 8.01
N THR A 249 -10.18 -5.06 7.24
CA THR A 249 -9.69 -4.66 5.93
C THR A 249 -9.90 -5.81 4.97
N THR A 250 -10.45 -5.53 3.79
CA THR A 250 -10.56 -6.56 2.74
C THR A 250 -9.18 -6.93 2.21
N ALA A 251 -9.09 -8.09 1.54
CA ALA A 251 -7.86 -8.47 0.85
C ALA A 251 -7.53 -7.46 -0.26
N ASP A 252 -6.23 -7.18 -0.41
CA ASP A 252 -5.72 -6.39 -1.53
C ASP A 252 -5.89 -7.20 -2.83
N ASN A 253 -6.41 -6.55 -3.87
CA ASN A 253 -6.59 -7.11 -5.19
C ASN A 253 -5.65 -6.47 -6.23
N SER A 254 -4.58 -5.82 -5.79
CA SER A 254 -3.54 -5.31 -6.68
C SER A 254 -2.90 -6.44 -7.49
N VAL A 255 -2.44 -6.12 -8.68
CA VAL A 255 -1.70 -7.04 -9.53
C VAL A 255 -0.25 -6.58 -9.61
N THR A 256 0.66 -7.44 -9.19
CA THR A 256 2.10 -7.19 -9.25
C THR A 256 2.55 -6.97 -10.69
N GLN A 257 3.30 -5.91 -10.93
CA GLN A 257 3.98 -5.68 -12.20
C GLN A 257 5.16 -6.63 -12.32
N VAL A 258 5.26 -7.36 -13.42
CA VAL A 258 6.42 -8.20 -13.72
C VAL A 258 7.22 -7.56 -14.85
N VAL A 259 8.48 -7.20 -14.55
CA VAL A 259 9.42 -6.60 -15.49
C VAL A 259 10.56 -7.57 -15.74
N GLU A 260 10.71 -7.98 -16.99
CA GLU A 260 11.87 -8.73 -17.46
C GLU A 260 12.98 -7.75 -17.85
N TYR A 261 14.19 -7.97 -17.33
CA TYR A 261 15.34 -7.10 -17.65
C TYR A 261 16.49 -7.90 -18.21
N GLY A 262 17.19 -7.32 -19.20
CA GLY A 262 18.29 -7.95 -19.89
C GLY A 262 19.57 -7.93 -19.08
N THR A 263 20.32 -9.06 -19.13
CA THR A 263 21.65 -9.22 -18.53
C THR A 263 22.72 -9.55 -19.55
N LEU A 264 22.36 -9.76 -20.83
CA LEU A 264 23.27 -10.14 -21.89
C LEU A 264 24.22 -9.00 -22.26
N VAL A 265 25.53 -9.29 -22.23
CA VAL A 265 26.59 -8.39 -22.65
C VAL A 265 27.46 -9.03 -23.74
N ASP A 266 28.11 -8.20 -24.53
CA ASP A 266 29.05 -8.67 -25.57
C ASP A 266 30.41 -9.05 -24.99
N SER A 267 30.77 -8.54 -23.81
CA SER A 267 32.04 -8.83 -23.15
C SER A 267 31.94 -8.55 -21.65
N VAL A 268 32.72 -9.29 -20.87
CA VAL A 268 32.84 -9.13 -19.43
C VAL A 268 34.22 -8.64 -19.05
N SER A 269 34.37 -8.07 -17.86
CA SER A 269 35.69 -7.74 -17.29
C SER A 269 36.51 -9.02 -17.08
N GLN A 270 37.84 -8.92 -17.19
CA GLN A 270 38.71 -10.04 -16.86
C GLN A 270 38.67 -10.43 -15.38
N ASP A 271 38.30 -9.50 -14.52
CA ASP A 271 38.17 -9.72 -13.08
C ASP A 271 36.81 -10.30 -12.66
N ASP A 272 35.88 -10.42 -13.61
CA ASP A 272 34.57 -10.96 -13.32
C ASP A 272 34.59 -12.49 -13.27
N THR A 273 34.05 -13.05 -12.22
CA THR A 273 34.13 -14.48 -11.96
C THR A 273 32.96 -15.21 -12.63
N LEU A 274 33.31 -16.28 -13.37
CA LEU A 274 32.33 -17.21 -13.93
C LEU A 274 31.63 -17.99 -12.81
N VAL A 275 30.30 -17.87 -12.74
CA VAL A 275 29.48 -18.55 -11.74
C VAL A 275 28.86 -19.81 -12.28
N SER A 276 28.33 -19.79 -13.50
CA SER A 276 27.70 -20.96 -14.11
C SER A 276 27.79 -20.95 -15.63
N VAL A 277 27.68 -22.13 -16.20
CA VAL A 277 27.63 -22.41 -17.65
C VAL A 277 26.27 -23.09 -17.92
N ASN A 278 25.39 -22.40 -18.60
CA ASN A 278 24.08 -22.91 -18.96
C ASN A 278 24.10 -23.36 -20.43
N ARG A 279 23.79 -24.62 -20.69
CA ARG A 279 23.88 -25.24 -22.01
C ARG A 279 22.51 -25.64 -22.50
N ASN A 280 22.28 -25.40 -23.78
CA ASN A 280 21.14 -25.92 -24.53
C ASN A 280 21.47 -27.26 -25.18
N ASP A 281 20.45 -27.99 -25.60
CA ASP A 281 20.64 -29.30 -26.26
C ASP A 281 21.34 -29.19 -27.62
N ASP A 282 21.33 -28.03 -28.25
CA ASP A 282 22.00 -27.76 -29.53
C ASP A 282 23.50 -27.40 -29.36
N GLY A 283 23.99 -27.38 -28.12
CA GLY A 283 25.39 -27.03 -27.76
C GLY A 283 25.67 -25.54 -27.62
N SER A 284 24.69 -24.68 -27.87
CA SER A 284 24.71 -23.25 -27.54
C SER A 284 24.42 -23.03 -26.05
N GLY A 285 24.50 -21.78 -25.61
CA GLY A 285 24.10 -21.44 -24.25
C GLY A 285 24.56 -20.07 -23.82
N TYR A 286 24.62 -19.89 -22.50
CA TYR A 286 25.14 -18.65 -21.92
C TYR A 286 25.93 -18.91 -20.64
N LEU A 287 26.89 -18.02 -20.40
CA LEU A 287 27.68 -17.92 -19.19
C LEU A 287 27.04 -16.93 -18.25
N THR A 288 27.05 -17.19 -16.94
CA THR A 288 26.63 -16.26 -15.91
C THR A 288 27.82 -15.87 -15.05
N PHE A 289 27.95 -14.57 -14.80
CA PHE A 289 29.07 -13.99 -14.06
C PHE A 289 28.63 -13.46 -12.69
N ALA A 290 29.60 -13.23 -11.80
CA ALA A 290 29.35 -12.74 -10.45
C ALA A 290 28.74 -11.32 -10.42
N SER A 291 28.98 -10.52 -11.46
CA SER A 291 28.30 -9.23 -11.68
C SER A 291 26.80 -9.35 -11.92
N GLY A 292 26.30 -10.56 -12.22
CA GLY A 292 24.94 -10.81 -12.72
C GLY A 292 24.83 -10.69 -14.25
N ASP A 293 25.89 -10.32 -14.94
CA ASP A 293 25.91 -10.27 -16.40
C ASP A 293 25.92 -11.67 -17.01
N THR A 294 25.40 -11.77 -18.22
CA THR A 294 25.43 -13.02 -19.00
C THR A 294 26.09 -12.79 -20.34
N MET A 295 26.67 -13.85 -20.91
CA MET A 295 27.26 -13.79 -22.22
C MET A 295 26.91 -15.06 -23.00
N ALA A 296 26.27 -14.91 -24.15
CA ALA A 296 25.91 -16.04 -24.98
C ALA A 296 27.09 -16.66 -25.69
N PHE A 297 27.05 -17.97 -25.90
CA PHE A 297 27.98 -18.70 -26.75
C PHE A 297 27.22 -19.61 -27.71
N SER A 298 27.84 -19.85 -28.88
CA SER A 298 27.26 -20.71 -29.92
C SER A 298 27.70 -22.18 -29.80
N SER A 299 28.85 -22.44 -29.18
CA SER A 299 29.38 -23.78 -28.97
C SER A 299 30.42 -23.82 -27.89
N GLN A 300 30.64 -25.00 -27.32
CA GLN A 300 31.73 -25.27 -26.36
C GLN A 300 32.60 -26.37 -26.87
N VAL A 301 33.93 -26.18 -26.74
CA VAL A 301 34.93 -27.13 -27.16
C VAL A 301 35.92 -27.37 -26.00
N THR A 302 36.24 -28.64 -25.75
CA THR A 302 37.29 -29.01 -24.78
C THR A 302 38.57 -29.31 -25.54
N CYS A 303 39.66 -28.66 -25.17
CA CYS A 303 40.96 -28.84 -25.80
C CYS A 303 42.11 -28.76 -24.79
N ASN A 304 43.27 -29.24 -25.19
CA ASN A 304 44.51 -29.03 -24.45
C ASN A 304 45.12 -27.67 -24.83
N ALA A 305 45.41 -26.85 -23.82
CA ALA A 305 46.02 -25.55 -24.03
C ALA A 305 47.41 -25.46 -23.39
N SER A 306 48.32 -24.72 -24.01
CA SER A 306 49.62 -24.35 -23.45
C SER A 306 49.81 -22.83 -23.53
N ALA A 307 50.45 -22.26 -22.50
CA ALA A 307 50.78 -20.85 -22.48
C ALA A 307 52.20 -20.62 -22.98
N TYR A 308 52.41 -19.56 -23.75
CA TYR A 308 53.75 -19.13 -24.20
C TYR A 308 53.84 -17.59 -24.08
N ALA A 309 55.06 -17.10 -23.95
CA ALA A 309 55.37 -15.68 -23.89
C ALA A 309 56.38 -15.33 -24.99
N ILE A 310 55.92 -14.69 -26.05
CA ILE A 310 56.73 -14.20 -27.17
C ILE A 310 56.44 -12.71 -27.38
N HIS A 311 57.49 -11.96 -27.72
CA HIS A 311 57.33 -10.58 -28.16
C HIS A 311 57.31 -10.52 -29.70
N GLY A 312 56.36 -9.78 -30.24
CA GLY A 312 56.26 -9.65 -31.70
C GLY A 312 54.83 -9.42 -32.17
N HIS A 313 54.50 -9.93 -33.34
CA HIS A 313 53.17 -9.88 -33.91
C HIS A 313 52.67 -11.30 -34.16
N THR A 314 51.39 -11.47 -33.96
CA THR A 314 50.64 -12.69 -34.27
C THR A 314 50.52 -12.87 -35.78
N ALA A 315 50.16 -14.06 -36.25
CA ALA A 315 49.91 -14.33 -37.68
C ALA A 315 48.83 -13.44 -38.32
N SER A 316 47.90 -12.92 -37.53
CA SER A 316 46.89 -11.95 -38.00
C SER A 316 47.40 -10.49 -38.02
N GLY A 317 48.67 -10.24 -37.66
CA GLY A 317 49.28 -8.92 -37.62
C GLY A 317 49.06 -8.10 -36.35
N ARG A 318 48.38 -8.65 -35.35
CA ARG A 318 48.17 -7.99 -34.04
C ARG A 318 49.43 -8.11 -33.18
N PRO A 319 49.77 -7.13 -32.33
CA PRO A 319 50.80 -7.32 -31.32
C PRO A 319 50.48 -8.50 -30.40
N THR A 320 51.49 -9.26 -30.00
CA THR A 320 51.32 -10.30 -28.98
C THR A 320 50.91 -9.66 -27.66
N ALA A 321 49.79 -10.08 -27.09
CA ALA A 321 49.24 -9.58 -25.82
C ALA A 321 48.42 -10.66 -25.15
N TYR A 322 48.16 -10.51 -23.87
CA TYR A 322 47.23 -11.34 -23.15
C TYR A 322 45.82 -11.29 -23.83
N GLY A 323 45.18 -12.45 -23.93
CA GLY A 323 43.88 -12.56 -24.63
C GLY A 323 44.03 -12.79 -26.15
N ASN A 324 45.24 -12.77 -26.73
CA ASN A 324 45.46 -13.25 -28.08
C ASN A 324 45.91 -14.73 -28.04
N ILE A 325 45.19 -15.59 -28.76
CA ILE A 325 45.44 -17.03 -28.75
C ILE A 325 45.78 -17.54 -30.15
N ALA A 326 46.60 -18.59 -30.20
CA ALA A 326 46.89 -19.31 -31.39
C ALA A 326 45.92 -20.49 -31.53
N VAL A 327 45.35 -20.62 -32.74
CA VAL A 327 44.33 -21.63 -33.10
C VAL A 327 44.69 -22.23 -34.45
N ASP A 328 44.01 -23.31 -34.84
CA ASP A 328 43.95 -23.74 -36.24
C ASP A 328 42.92 -22.84 -37.00
N PRO A 329 43.37 -21.97 -37.93
CA PRO A 329 42.46 -21.05 -38.61
C PRO A 329 41.48 -21.74 -39.56
N SER A 330 41.68 -23.01 -39.85
CA SER A 330 40.71 -23.81 -40.63
C SER A 330 39.52 -24.27 -39.78
N VAL A 331 39.69 -24.32 -38.47
CA VAL A 331 38.65 -24.66 -37.46
C VAL A 331 38.06 -23.39 -36.86
N PHE A 332 38.91 -22.48 -36.45
CA PHE A 332 38.52 -21.21 -35.85
C PHE A 332 39.15 -20.04 -36.62
N PRO A 333 38.41 -19.36 -37.48
CA PRO A 333 38.91 -18.21 -38.22
C PRO A 333 39.46 -17.10 -37.29
N TYR A 334 40.46 -16.34 -37.75
CA TYR A 334 40.94 -15.19 -36.99
C TYR A 334 39.83 -14.20 -36.71
N GLY A 335 39.81 -13.68 -35.47
CA GLY A 335 38.75 -12.83 -34.96
C GLY A 335 37.65 -13.58 -34.19
N THR A 336 37.66 -14.93 -34.21
CA THR A 336 36.76 -15.73 -33.35
C THR A 336 37.03 -15.39 -31.87
N ARG A 337 35.98 -15.13 -31.14
CA ARG A 337 36.02 -14.77 -29.69
C ARG A 337 35.80 -16.02 -28.86
N PHE A 338 36.52 -16.15 -27.78
CA PHE A 338 36.41 -17.25 -26.83
C PHE A 338 36.32 -16.72 -25.41
N TYR A 339 35.66 -17.47 -24.56
CA TYR A 339 35.81 -17.39 -23.11
C TYR A 339 36.48 -18.70 -22.66
N ILE A 340 37.64 -18.60 -22.03
CA ILE A 340 38.51 -19.77 -21.70
C ILE A 340 38.51 -19.97 -20.20
N TYR A 341 38.16 -21.17 -19.78
CA TYR A 341 38.22 -21.62 -18.38
C TYR A 341 38.60 -23.10 -18.31
N THR A 342 39.14 -23.57 -17.18
CA THR A 342 39.39 -24.99 -16.93
C THR A 342 38.17 -25.64 -16.32
N ASP A 343 37.88 -26.91 -16.66
CA ASP A 343 36.69 -27.62 -16.18
C ASP A 343 36.65 -27.80 -14.65
N ASP A 344 37.83 -27.80 -14.01
CA ASP A 344 37.99 -27.86 -12.54
C ASP A 344 37.84 -26.48 -11.86
N GLY A 345 37.64 -25.42 -12.64
CA GLY A 345 37.57 -24.05 -12.15
C GLY A 345 38.89 -23.48 -11.60
N TYR A 346 40.00 -24.22 -11.73
CA TYR A 346 41.31 -23.80 -11.19
C TYR A 346 41.85 -22.53 -11.88
N MET A 347 41.61 -22.39 -13.18
CA MET A 347 42.05 -21.23 -13.94
C MET A 347 41.00 -20.72 -14.91
N THR A 348 40.81 -19.42 -14.91
CA THR A 348 40.03 -18.72 -15.92
C THR A 348 40.94 -17.75 -16.65
N SER A 349 41.11 -17.96 -17.94
CA SER A 349 41.83 -17.02 -18.80
C SER A 349 40.90 -15.88 -19.29
N GLY A 350 39.61 -16.08 -19.22
CA GLY A 350 38.62 -15.08 -19.61
C GLY A 350 38.49 -14.91 -21.12
N MET A 351 38.20 -13.67 -21.54
CA MET A 351 38.01 -13.34 -22.95
C MET A 351 39.27 -13.44 -23.74
N ALA A 352 39.21 -14.15 -24.88
CA ALA A 352 40.30 -14.32 -25.81
C ALA A 352 39.85 -14.18 -27.27
N THR A 353 40.79 -13.88 -28.17
CA THR A 353 40.53 -13.75 -29.61
C THR A 353 41.53 -14.58 -30.38
N ALA A 354 41.08 -15.40 -31.32
CA ALA A 354 41.89 -16.10 -32.29
C ALA A 354 42.67 -15.09 -33.13
N SER A 355 43.98 -15.04 -33.01
CA SER A 355 44.79 -14.05 -33.71
C SER A 355 46.15 -14.61 -34.17
N ASP A 356 46.51 -15.83 -33.77
CA ASP A 356 47.76 -16.47 -34.13
C ASP A 356 47.52 -17.92 -34.57
N CYS A 357 48.55 -18.53 -35.16
CA CYS A 357 48.60 -19.95 -35.52
C CYS A 357 49.97 -20.48 -35.26
N GLY A 358 50.12 -21.81 -35.21
CA GLY A 358 51.39 -22.48 -35.04
C GLY A 358 51.38 -23.88 -35.65
N THR A 359 52.56 -24.35 -36.07
CA THR A 359 52.71 -25.65 -36.70
C THR A 359 52.35 -26.84 -35.79
N SER A 360 52.35 -26.60 -34.48
CA SER A 360 51.96 -27.58 -33.45
C SER A 360 50.49 -27.51 -33.02
N ILE A 361 49.74 -26.57 -33.55
CA ILE A 361 48.32 -26.38 -33.24
C ILE A 361 47.52 -27.05 -34.35
N LYS A 362 46.73 -28.04 -33.96
CA LYS A 362 45.86 -28.81 -34.87
C LYS A 362 44.47 -28.97 -34.27
#